data_9b8b41942672dc10a2205998246ae41f
#
_entry.id   9b8b41942672dc10a2205998246ae41f
#
_cell.length_a   1.000
_cell.length_b   1.000
_cell.length_c   1.000
_cell.angle_alpha   90.00
_cell.angle_beta   90.00
_cell.angle_gamma   90.00
#
_symmetry.space_group_name_H-M   'P 1'
#
loop_
_entity.id
_entity.type
_entity.pdbx_description
1 polymer ?
#
loop_
_entity_poly.entity_id
_entity_poly.type
_entity_poly.pdbx_seq_one_letter_code
_entity_poly.pdbx_strand_id
1 'polypeptide(L)'
;MKKLFIITGEYSGDRHAADVVRELKKINPELEIEAVGGACLANEGVKLYCDHSKMSAIGFNWKIILSHIFLGRTIANYLKNEFKPDMVLLVDYGGFNLNLSKVISKFGFKIYYYIPPQIWASRKWRINTVKKCINKVLTIFPFEKEMYEKEGIDVEFVGHPLLAQIPEKPDKNTVFEENGLDKDKKLVSIFPGSRVFEIKNLLTLFLDSARVIKEKEPNVQFALAQAPTIKDELIKPIIEEYSDLDIKVLKNRNYELLASSDALILASGTVALEAALYETPMIISYKGPAYLYMVYMLVRCIKRVCLPNIIMDEDIVPELLQKNATIDKVSSNILYILNNESYRNSMVNSLKNVKQKLMTSGAAQKTAKIISDNI
;
A
#
# COMPACT_ATOMS: atom_id res chain seq x y z
N MET A 1 -32.80 -15.70 -1.71
CA MET A 1 -31.71 -14.95 -1.00
C MET A 1 -30.57 -14.81 -1.98
N LYS A 2 -30.02 -13.60 -2.14
CA LYS A 2 -28.87 -13.35 -3.03
C LYS A 2 -27.56 -13.83 -2.40
N LYS A 3 -26.62 -14.25 -3.24
CA LYS A 3 -25.38 -14.88 -2.79
C LYS A 3 -24.15 -14.16 -3.34
N LEU A 4 -23.26 -13.74 -2.45
CA LEU A 4 -21.97 -13.13 -2.77
C LEU A 4 -20.82 -14.05 -2.34
N PHE A 5 -19.87 -14.29 -3.23
CA PHE A 5 -18.65 -14.98 -2.87
C PHE A 5 -17.44 -14.03 -2.99
N ILE A 6 -16.66 -13.89 -1.92
CA ILE A 6 -15.52 -12.99 -1.85
C ILE A 6 -14.22 -13.78 -1.92
N ILE A 7 -13.22 -13.29 -2.67
CA ILE A 7 -11.91 -13.94 -2.78
C ILE A 7 -10.80 -12.93 -2.50
N THR A 8 -10.11 -13.16 -1.39
CA THR A 8 -8.90 -12.43 -0.98
C THR A 8 -7.71 -13.39 -0.91
N GLY A 9 -6.50 -12.90 -0.93
CA GLY A 9 -5.30 -13.75 -0.86
C GLY A 9 -4.26 -13.33 0.16
N GLU A 10 -4.43 -12.14 0.75
CA GLU A 10 -3.50 -11.54 1.70
C GLU A 10 -4.26 -10.75 2.78
N TYR A 11 -3.59 -10.48 3.90
CA TYR A 11 -4.18 -9.77 5.03
C TYR A 11 -4.76 -8.38 4.65
N SER A 12 -4.07 -7.65 3.76
CA SER A 12 -4.55 -6.35 3.29
C SER A 12 -5.89 -6.45 2.55
N GLY A 13 -5.98 -7.41 1.62
CA GLY A 13 -7.20 -7.69 0.87
C GLY A 13 -8.35 -8.17 1.78
N ASP A 14 -8.04 -9.01 2.78
CA ASP A 14 -8.99 -9.49 3.78
C ASP A 14 -9.58 -8.35 4.60
N ARG A 15 -8.74 -7.43 5.07
CA ARG A 15 -9.17 -6.23 5.80
C ARG A 15 -10.06 -5.33 4.95
N HIS A 16 -9.67 -5.06 3.69
CA HIS A 16 -10.49 -4.23 2.80
C HIS A 16 -11.83 -4.88 2.45
N ALA A 17 -11.86 -6.20 2.26
CA ALA A 17 -13.09 -6.96 2.05
C ALA A 17 -13.99 -6.93 3.27
N ALA A 18 -13.43 -7.05 4.48
CA ALA A 18 -14.18 -6.96 5.74
C ALA A 18 -14.86 -5.59 5.92
N ASP A 19 -14.15 -4.49 5.58
CA ASP A 19 -14.74 -3.15 5.61
C ASP A 19 -15.95 -3.05 4.64
N VAL A 20 -15.85 -3.64 3.45
CA VAL A 20 -16.96 -3.69 2.48
C VAL A 20 -18.12 -4.55 3.02
N VAL A 21 -17.85 -5.71 3.61
CA VAL A 21 -18.88 -6.59 4.19
C VAL A 21 -19.63 -5.90 5.32
N ARG A 22 -18.91 -5.16 6.19
CA ARG A 22 -19.53 -4.37 7.26
C ARG A 22 -20.57 -3.39 6.72
N GLU A 23 -20.26 -2.71 5.63
CA GLU A 23 -21.17 -1.77 4.98
C GLU A 23 -22.30 -2.51 4.20
N LEU A 24 -22.00 -3.64 3.54
CA LEU A 24 -23.02 -4.46 2.87
C LEU A 24 -24.09 -4.97 3.85
N LYS A 25 -23.70 -5.41 5.03
CA LYS A 25 -24.66 -5.90 6.05
C LYS A 25 -25.60 -4.82 6.55
N LYS A 26 -25.20 -3.54 6.52
CA LYS A 26 -26.09 -2.42 6.84
C LYS A 26 -27.15 -2.17 5.75
N ILE A 27 -26.77 -2.40 4.48
CA ILE A 27 -27.63 -2.12 3.31
C ILE A 27 -28.51 -3.35 2.99
N ASN A 28 -27.93 -4.54 3.05
CA ASN A 28 -28.59 -5.79 2.68
C ASN A 28 -28.25 -6.90 3.68
N PRO A 29 -28.92 -6.92 4.85
CA PRO A 29 -28.64 -7.90 5.92
C PRO A 29 -28.97 -9.33 5.55
N GLU A 30 -29.84 -9.56 4.55
CA GLU A 30 -30.22 -10.88 4.06
C GLU A 30 -29.25 -11.47 3.02
N LEU A 31 -28.18 -10.76 2.67
CA LEU A 31 -27.20 -11.24 1.71
C LEU A 31 -26.37 -12.39 2.29
N GLU A 32 -26.44 -13.55 1.63
CA GLU A 32 -25.59 -14.70 1.99
C GLU A 32 -24.17 -14.47 1.47
N ILE A 33 -23.20 -14.44 2.38
CA ILE A 33 -21.78 -14.15 2.04
C ILE A 33 -20.91 -15.31 2.48
N GLU A 34 -20.17 -15.89 1.54
CA GLU A 34 -19.06 -16.79 1.84
C GLU A 34 -17.76 -16.27 1.23
N ALA A 35 -16.60 -16.71 1.76
CA ALA A 35 -15.33 -16.18 1.29
C ALA A 35 -14.16 -17.18 1.34
N VAL A 36 -13.21 -16.95 0.45
CA VAL A 36 -11.80 -17.27 0.69
C VAL A 36 -11.19 -16.02 1.31
N GLY A 37 -10.79 -16.09 2.59
CA GLY A 37 -10.37 -14.91 3.34
C GLY A 37 -9.62 -15.28 4.60
N GLY A 38 -9.60 -14.37 5.57
CA GLY A 38 -8.93 -14.54 6.83
C GLY A 38 -9.74 -14.05 8.03
N ALA A 39 -9.02 -13.73 9.11
CA ALA A 39 -9.62 -13.35 10.38
C ALA A 39 -10.49 -12.08 10.30
N CYS A 40 -10.16 -11.13 9.42
CA CYS A 40 -10.96 -9.91 9.30
C CYS A 40 -12.37 -10.20 8.78
N LEU A 41 -12.51 -10.99 7.71
CA LEU A 41 -13.81 -11.42 7.19
C LEU A 41 -14.55 -12.33 8.18
N ALA A 42 -13.83 -13.25 8.85
CA ALA A 42 -14.44 -14.10 9.88
C ALA A 42 -15.02 -13.28 11.06
N ASN A 43 -14.35 -12.23 11.49
CA ASN A 43 -14.82 -11.33 12.55
C ASN A 43 -16.07 -10.54 12.14
N GLU A 44 -16.28 -10.32 10.84
CA GLU A 44 -17.54 -9.76 10.32
C GLU A 44 -18.64 -10.85 10.17
N GLY A 45 -18.40 -12.07 10.66
CA GLY A 45 -19.37 -13.17 10.62
C GLY A 45 -19.58 -13.75 9.21
N VAL A 46 -18.57 -13.65 8.35
CA VAL A 46 -18.55 -14.32 7.03
C VAL A 46 -18.12 -15.78 7.19
N LYS A 47 -18.84 -16.69 6.57
CA LYS A 47 -18.45 -18.10 6.54
C LYS A 47 -17.26 -18.27 5.59
N LEU A 48 -16.12 -18.69 6.13
CA LEU A 48 -14.94 -18.96 5.34
C LEU A 48 -15.00 -20.36 4.70
N TYR A 49 -14.93 -20.38 3.37
CA TYR A 49 -14.70 -21.61 2.61
C TYR A 49 -13.26 -22.10 2.81
N CYS A 50 -12.29 -21.18 2.80
CA CYS A 50 -10.88 -21.48 3.02
C CYS A 50 -10.18 -20.25 3.64
N ASP A 51 -9.28 -20.52 4.59
CA ASP A 51 -8.42 -19.50 5.18
C ASP A 51 -7.20 -19.26 4.28
N HIS A 52 -6.99 -18.01 3.85
CA HIS A 52 -5.88 -17.61 2.99
C HIS A 52 -4.49 -17.77 3.67
N SER A 53 -4.41 -17.80 5.01
CA SER A 53 -3.15 -18.05 5.72
C SER A 53 -2.53 -19.40 5.36
N LYS A 54 -3.37 -20.37 5.03
CA LYS A 54 -2.96 -21.68 4.51
C LYS A 54 -2.41 -21.59 3.08
N MET A 55 -2.67 -20.52 2.36
CA MET A 55 -2.21 -20.28 0.99
C MET A 55 -0.83 -19.62 0.96
N SER A 56 -0.54 -18.73 1.91
CA SER A 56 0.69 -17.94 1.96
C SER A 56 1.86 -18.64 2.67
N ALA A 57 1.61 -19.70 3.40
CA ALA A 57 2.61 -20.44 4.19
C ALA A 57 3.69 -21.18 3.37
N ILE A 58 3.64 -21.09 2.05
CA ILE A 58 4.48 -21.87 1.15
C ILE A 58 5.35 -20.91 0.31
N GLY A 59 6.66 -20.78 0.60
CA GLY A 59 7.63 -19.93 -0.11
C GLY A 59 7.75 -20.20 -1.64
N PHE A 60 8.52 -19.40 -2.36
CA PHE A 60 8.63 -19.38 -3.83
C PHE A 60 9.18 -20.72 -4.40
N ASN A 61 8.30 -21.67 -4.71
CA ASN A 61 8.67 -22.99 -5.25
C ASN A 61 7.58 -23.51 -6.21
N TRP A 62 7.91 -24.40 -7.14
CA TRP A 62 6.97 -25.07 -8.06
C TRP A 62 5.75 -25.67 -7.34
N LYS A 63 5.92 -26.12 -6.12
CA LYS A 63 4.82 -26.60 -5.25
C LYS A 63 3.74 -25.55 -5.02
N ILE A 64 4.09 -24.25 -5.00
CA ILE A 64 3.14 -23.14 -4.81
C ILE A 64 2.28 -22.95 -6.06
N ILE A 65 2.89 -22.99 -7.22
CA ILE A 65 2.15 -22.83 -8.49
C ILE A 65 1.12 -23.95 -8.61
N LEU A 66 1.53 -25.18 -8.30
CA LEU A 66 0.64 -26.34 -8.32
C LEU A 66 -0.47 -26.23 -7.25
N SER A 67 -0.15 -25.77 -6.04
CA SER A 67 -1.15 -25.58 -4.98
C SER A 67 -2.17 -24.49 -5.35
N HIS A 68 -1.73 -23.39 -5.96
CA HIS A 68 -2.64 -22.34 -6.45
C HIS A 68 -3.53 -22.82 -7.59
N ILE A 69 -3.02 -23.64 -8.51
CA ILE A 69 -3.82 -24.25 -9.58
C ILE A 69 -4.87 -25.20 -8.99
N PHE A 70 -4.45 -26.07 -8.05
CA PHE A 70 -5.36 -27.00 -7.38
C PHE A 70 -6.45 -26.25 -6.60
N LEU A 71 -6.05 -25.27 -5.79
CA LEU A 71 -7.01 -24.45 -5.03
C LEU A 71 -7.96 -23.69 -5.96
N GLY A 72 -7.46 -23.10 -7.05
CA GLY A 72 -8.31 -22.42 -8.03
C GLY A 72 -9.35 -23.36 -8.65
N ARG A 73 -8.98 -24.62 -8.95
CA ARG A 73 -9.91 -25.62 -9.45
C ARG A 73 -10.95 -26.02 -8.40
N THR A 74 -10.51 -26.19 -7.14
CA THR A 74 -11.42 -26.56 -6.04
C THR A 74 -12.43 -25.45 -5.78
N ILE A 75 -12.00 -24.18 -5.73
CA ILE A 75 -12.89 -23.01 -5.61
C ILE A 75 -13.85 -22.96 -6.80
N ALA A 76 -13.36 -23.08 -8.03
CA ALA A 76 -14.20 -23.04 -9.22
C ALA A 76 -15.28 -24.13 -9.20
N ASN A 77 -14.94 -25.35 -8.80
CA ASN A 77 -15.90 -26.47 -8.66
C ASN A 77 -16.93 -26.18 -7.58
N TYR A 78 -16.53 -25.67 -6.43
CA TYR A 78 -17.43 -25.28 -5.36
C TYR A 78 -18.41 -24.20 -5.80
N LEU A 79 -17.93 -23.13 -6.44
CA LEU A 79 -18.77 -22.07 -6.96
C LEU A 79 -19.78 -22.57 -7.99
N LYS A 80 -19.36 -23.47 -8.89
CA LYS A 80 -20.21 -24.00 -9.95
C LYS A 80 -21.31 -24.95 -9.45
N ASN A 81 -20.94 -25.83 -8.53
CA ASN A 81 -21.80 -26.99 -8.19
C ASN A 81 -22.56 -26.81 -6.88
N GLU A 82 -21.98 -26.13 -5.90
CA GLU A 82 -22.47 -26.05 -4.53
C GLU A 82 -23.01 -24.66 -4.20
N PHE A 83 -22.16 -23.63 -4.09
CA PHE A 83 -22.58 -22.32 -3.63
C PHE A 83 -23.42 -21.54 -4.64
N LYS A 84 -23.05 -21.56 -5.92
CA LYS A 84 -23.75 -20.89 -7.04
C LYS A 84 -24.04 -19.41 -6.76
N PRO A 85 -23.00 -18.56 -6.65
CA PRO A 85 -23.17 -17.14 -6.32
C PRO A 85 -23.89 -16.38 -7.43
N ASP A 86 -24.64 -15.34 -7.07
CA ASP A 86 -25.12 -14.32 -8.00
C ASP A 86 -23.94 -13.42 -8.45
N MET A 87 -22.99 -13.15 -7.53
CA MET A 87 -21.82 -12.35 -7.79
C MET A 87 -20.56 -12.90 -7.10
N VAL A 88 -19.42 -12.77 -7.75
CA VAL A 88 -18.08 -13.00 -7.19
C VAL A 88 -17.34 -11.68 -7.10
N LEU A 89 -16.87 -11.33 -5.90
CA LEU A 89 -16.02 -10.17 -5.65
C LEU A 89 -14.56 -10.63 -5.49
N LEU A 90 -13.73 -10.29 -6.44
CA LEU A 90 -12.28 -10.46 -6.36
C LEU A 90 -11.68 -9.23 -5.68
N VAL A 91 -10.82 -9.44 -4.66
CA VAL A 91 -10.20 -8.33 -3.94
C VAL A 91 -8.69 -8.51 -3.95
N ASP A 92 -7.97 -7.53 -4.52
CA ASP A 92 -6.51 -7.55 -4.62
C ASP A 92 -5.96 -8.86 -5.22
N TYR A 93 -4.78 -9.33 -4.82
CA TYR A 93 -4.18 -10.64 -5.15
C TYR A 93 -4.16 -10.98 -6.64
N GLY A 94 -3.71 -10.03 -7.44
CA GLY A 94 -3.84 -10.02 -8.91
C GLY A 94 -3.31 -11.24 -9.66
N GLY A 95 -2.33 -11.94 -9.12
CA GLY A 95 -1.76 -13.14 -9.75
C GLY A 95 -2.72 -14.31 -9.78
N PHE A 96 -3.35 -14.59 -8.66
CA PHE A 96 -4.31 -15.70 -8.49
C PHE A 96 -5.69 -15.32 -9.06
N ASN A 97 -6.22 -14.19 -8.65
CA ASN A 97 -7.57 -13.75 -9.00
C ASN A 97 -7.79 -13.62 -10.51
N LEU A 98 -6.81 -13.09 -11.27
CA LEU A 98 -6.92 -13.05 -12.74
C LEU A 98 -6.88 -14.44 -13.40
N ASN A 99 -6.15 -15.39 -12.83
CA ASN A 99 -6.15 -16.75 -13.39
C ASN A 99 -7.44 -17.48 -13.06
N LEU A 100 -7.97 -17.32 -11.85
CA LEU A 100 -9.25 -17.88 -11.44
C LEU A 100 -10.39 -17.28 -12.26
N SER A 101 -10.39 -15.97 -12.53
CA SER A 101 -11.42 -15.31 -13.33
C SER A 101 -11.58 -15.90 -14.74
N LYS A 102 -10.49 -16.37 -15.36
CA LYS A 102 -10.55 -17.05 -16.68
C LYS A 102 -11.37 -18.36 -16.66
N VAL A 103 -11.48 -18.96 -15.49
CA VAL A 103 -12.25 -20.20 -15.32
C VAL A 103 -13.68 -19.86 -14.96
N ILE A 104 -13.88 -19.05 -13.92
CA ILE A 104 -15.23 -18.79 -13.37
C ILE A 104 -16.09 -17.89 -14.26
N SER A 105 -15.49 -17.05 -15.12
CA SER A 105 -16.23 -16.23 -16.11
C SER A 105 -17.04 -17.09 -17.09
N LYS A 106 -16.66 -18.36 -17.29
CA LYS A 106 -17.38 -19.30 -18.16
C LYS A 106 -18.67 -19.85 -17.52
N PHE A 107 -18.89 -19.60 -16.23
CA PHE A 107 -20.04 -20.11 -15.49
C PHE A 107 -21.22 -19.13 -15.47
N GLY A 108 -21.07 -17.93 -16.02
CA GLY A 108 -22.11 -16.91 -16.10
C GLY A 108 -22.31 -16.07 -14.85
N PHE A 109 -21.43 -16.20 -13.85
CA PHE A 109 -21.47 -15.34 -12.66
C PHE A 109 -21.08 -13.90 -13.01
N LYS A 110 -21.68 -12.91 -12.32
CA LYS A 110 -21.16 -11.54 -12.31
C LYS A 110 -19.84 -11.51 -11.53
N ILE A 111 -18.77 -11.00 -12.12
CA ILE A 111 -17.45 -10.92 -11.50
C ILE A 111 -17.06 -9.46 -11.38
N TYR A 112 -16.94 -8.97 -10.15
CA TYR A 112 -16.45 -7.64 -9.84
C TYR A 112 -15.03 -7.72 -9.27
N TYR A 113 -14.20 -6.72 -9.58
CA TYR A 113 -12.83 -6.67 -9.08
C TYR A 113 -12.60 -5.39 -8.31
N TYR A 114 -12.46 -5.48 -7.00
CA TYR A 114 -12.08 -4.39 -6.11
C TYR A 114 -10.57 -4.42 -5.85
N ILE A 115 -9.91 -3.28 -5.93
CA ILE A 115 -8.45 -3.14 -5.85
C ILE A 115 -7.78 -4.02 -6.92
N PRO A 116 -7.96 -3.70 -8.20
CA PRO A 116 -7.42 -4.51 -9.28
C PRO A 116 -5.90 -4.50 -9.29
N PRO A 117 -5.25 -5.50 -9.94
CA PRO A 117 -3.80 -5.50 -10.04
C PRO A 117 -3.29 -4.26 -10.76
N GLN A 118 -2.15 -3.73 -10.28
CA GLN A 118 -1.52 -2.51 -10.80
C GLN A 118 -0.92 -2.75 -12.21
N ILE A 119 -1.78 -2.98 -13.20
CA ILE A 119 -1.36 -3.24 -14.60
C ILE A 119 -0.72 -2.00 -15.25
N TRP A 120 -0.99 -0.83 -14.74
CA TRP A 120 -0.34 0.42 -15.14
C TRP A 120 1.15 0.45 -14.79
N ALA A 121 1.55 -0.21 -13.70
CA ALA A 121 2.94 -0.27 -13.27
C ALA A 121 3.76 -1.31 -14.06
N SER A 122 3.14 -2.46 -14.36
CA SER A 122 3.79 -3.56 -15.08
C SER A 122 2.78 -4.53 -15.69
N ARG A 123 3.21 -5.34 -16.66
CA ARG A 123 2.40 -6.43 -17.23
C ARG A 123 1.10 -5.94 -17.88
N LYS A 124 1.16 -4.91 -18.73
CA LYS A 124 0.00 -4.34 -19.45
C LYS A 124 -0.90 -5.38 -20.13
N TRP A 125 -0.33 -6.50 -20.60
CA TRP A 125 -1.10 -7.57 -21.24
C TRP A 125 -2.23 -8.16 -20.37
N ARG A 126 -2.16 -8.00 -19.04
CA ARG A 126 -3.22 -8.45 -18.12
C ARG A 126 -4.55 -7.75 -18.35
N ILE A 127 -4.56 -6.57 -18.97
CA ILE A 127 -5.78 -5.82 -19.31
C ILE A 127 -6.73 -6.64 -20.18
N ASN A 128 -6.19 -7.47 -21.08
CA ASN A 128 -6.99 -8.36 -21.92
C ASN A 128 -7.76 -9.40 -21.10
N THR A 129 -7.19 -9.85 -19.98
CA THR A 129 -7.89 -10.77 -19.08
C THR A 129 -9.00 -10.05 -18.32
N VAL A 130 -8.72 -8.86 -17.83
CA VAL A 130 -9.73 -8.01 -17.16
C VAL A 130 -10.90 -7.77 -18.13
N LYS A 131 -10.61 -7.29 -19.33
CA LYS A 131 -11.63 -7.01 -20.37
C LYS A 131 -12.52 -8.22 -20.72
N LYS A 132 -11.95 -9.43 -20.71
CA LYS A 132 -12.66 -10.67 -21.08
C LYS A 132 -13.43 -11.31 -19.95
N CYS A 133 -12.98 -11.13 -18.72
CA CYS A 133 -13.43 -11.96 -17.59
C CYS A 133 -14.08 -11.18 -16.45
N ILE A 134 -13.94 -9.85 -16.41
CA ILE A 134 -14.43 -9.00 -15.31
C ILE A 134 -15.57 -8.13 -15.83
N ASN A 135 -16.71 -8.14 -15.14
CA ASN A 135 -17.87 -7.35 -15.50
C ASN A 135 -17.74 -5.89 -15.08
N LYS A 136 -17.16 -5.63 -13.91
CA LYS A 136 -16.91 -4.27 -13.40
C LYS A 136 -15.65 -4.22 -12.56
N VAL A 137 -14.87 -3.18 -12.74
CA VAL A 137 -13.66 -2.89 -11.97
C VAL A 137 -13.93 -1.74 -11.00
N LEU A 138 -13.52 -1.90 -9.74
CA LEU A 138 -13.66 -0.90 -8.67
C LEU A 138 -12.26 -0.46 -8.27
N THR A 139 -11.83 0.68 -8.81
CA THR A 139 -10.47 1.19 -8.64
C THR A 139 -10.32 2.09 -7.42
N ILE A 140 -9.11 2.14 -6.87
CA ILE A 140 -8.76 2.97 -5.71
C ILE A 140 -7.92 4.20 -6.08
N PHE A 141 -7.47 4.29 -7.34
CA PHE A 141 -6.78 5.46 -7.86
C PHE A 141 -7.55 6.07 -9.03
N PRO A 142 -7.68 7.42 -9.12
CA PRO A 142 -8.45 8.07 -10.18
C PRO A 142 -7.87 7.82 -11.58
N PHE A 143 -6.55 7.78 -11.74
CA PHE A 143 -5.89 7.50 -13.03
C PHE A 143 -6.13 6.08 -13.54
N GLU A 144 -6.42 5.11 -12.66
CA GLU A 144 -6.79 3.75 -13.06
C GLU A 144 -8.15 3.76 -13.78
N LYS A 145 -9.10 4.58 -13.31
CA LYS A 145 -10.41 4.71 -13.96
C LYS A 145 -10.22 5.11 -15.42
N GLU A 146 -9.48 6.17 -15.69
CA GLU A 146 -9.23 6.65 -17.06
C GLU A 146 -8.54 5.57 -17.92
N MET A 147 -7.61 4.82 -17.34
CA MET A 147 -6.91 3.73 -18.04
C MET A 147 -7.87 2.62 -18.44
N TYR A 148 -8.76 2.17 -17.55
CA TYR A 148 -9.72 1.10 -17.85
C TYR A 148 -10.82 1.57 -18.79
N GLU A 149 -11.30 2.81 -18.66
CA GLU A 149 -12.29 3.42 -19.58
C GLU A 149 -11.78 3.49 -21.02
N LYS A 150 -10.51 3.86 -21.23
CA LYS A 150 -9.86 3.89 -22.56
C LYS A 150 -9.86 2.51 -23.23
N GLU A 151 -9.85 1.45 -22.45
CA GLU A 151 -9.92 0.07 -22.96
C GLU A 151 -11.37 -0.45 -23.11
N GLY A 152 -12.37 0.37 -22.80
CA GLY A 152 -13.80 0.01 -22.87
C GLY A 152 -14.22 -0.98 -21.77
N ILE A 153 -13.58 -0.91 -20.61
CA ILE A 153 -13.90 -1.74 -19.43
C ILE A 153 -14.81 -0.93 -18.52
N ASP A 154 -15.91 -1.53 -18.05
CA ASP A 154 -16.78 -0.90 -17.06
C ASP A 154 -16.02 -0.76 -15.73
N VAL A 155 -15.81 0.49 -15.31
CA VAL A 155 -14.97 0.82 -14.16
C VAL A 155 -15.56 1.96 -13.35
N GLU A 156 -15.38 1.90 -12.04
CA GLU A 156 -15.73 2.99 -11.15
C GLU A 156 -14.59 3.26 -10.15
N PHE A 157 -14.28 4.53 -9.96
CA PHE A 157 -13.37 4.97 -8.90
C PHE A 157 -14.16 5.08 -7.60
N VAL A 158 -13.84 4.22 -6.63
CA VAL A 158 -14.54 4.14 -5.35
C VAL A 158 -13.85 4.93 -4.22
N GLY A 159 -12.64 5.43 -4.47
CA GLY A 159 -11.78 6.07 -3.47
C GLY A 159 -10.76 5.13 -2.85
N HIS A 160 -9.77 5.70 -2.17
CA HIS A 160 -8.70 4.91 -1.57
C HIS A 160 -9.06 4.51 -0.13
N PRO A 161 -9.05 3.20 0.23
CA PRO A 161 -9.46 2.73 1.55
C PRO A 161 -8.55 3.25 2.68
N LEU A 162 -7.31 3.61 2.38
CA LEU A 162 -6.36 4.17 3.33
C LEU A 162 -6.87 5.44 4.02
N LEU A 163 -7.70 6.26 3.33
CA LEU A 163 -8.28 7.49 3.91
C LEU A 163 -9.13 7.23 5.15
N ALA A 164 -9.82 6.09 5.20
CA ALA A 164 -10.62 5.69 6.36
C ALA A 164 -9.79 5.00 7.46
N GLN A 165 -8.55 4.63 7.16
CA GLN A 165 -7.68 3.85 8.04
C GLN A 165 -6.61 4.70 8.74
N ILE A 166 -6.29 5.87 8.18
CA ILE A 166 -5.33 6.80 8.77
C ILE A 166 -5.98 7.48 9.97
N PRO A 167 -5.35 7.44 11.16
CA PRO A 167 -5.78 8.19 12.33
C PRO A 167 -5.81 9.70 12.07
N GLU A 168 -6.61 10.42 12.84
CA GLU A 168 -6.52 11.86 12.87
C GLU A 168 -5.10 12.32 13.22
N LYS A 169 -4.72 13.50 12.72
CA LYS A 169 -3.39 14.05 12.96
C LYS A 169 -3.21 14.32 14.45
N PRO A 170 -2.26 13.65 15.11
CA PRO A 170 -2.03 13.87 16.54
C PRO A 170 -1.44 15.26 16.80
N ASP A 171 -1.57 15.72 18.03
CA ASP A 171 -0.85 16.93 18.47
C ASP A 171 0.67 16.68 18.49
N LYS A 172 1.43 17.52 17.81
CA LYS A 172 2.89 17.37 17.68
C LYS A 172 3.60 17.43 19.04
N ASN A 173 3.16 18.29 19.95
CA ASN A 173 3.78 18.42 21.25
C ASN A 173 3.58 17.19 22.13
N THR A 174 2.39 16.59 22.09
CA THR A 174 2.08 15.34 22.77
C THR A 174 2.96 14.20 22.24
N VAL A 175 3.09 14.08 20.92
CA VAL A 175 3.96 13.07 20.31
C VAL A 175 5.41 13.25 20.77
N PHE A 176 5.89 14.49 20.84
CA PHE A 176 7.26 14.77 21.26
C PHE A 176 7.50 14.41 22.73
N GLU A 177 6.58 14.78 23.62
CA GLU A 177 6.65 14.42 25.06
C GLU A 177 6.65 12.91 25.29
N GLU A 178 5.69 12.21 24.67
CA GLU A 178 5.54 10.76 24.85
C GLU A 178 6.75 9.95 24.34
N ASN A 179 7.48 10.47 23.34
CA ASN A 179 8.59 9.79 22.72
C ASN A 179 9.97 10.34 23.11
N GLY A 180 10.04 11.26 24.07
CA GLY A 180 11.29 11.86 24.54
C GLY A 180 12.01 12.65 23.45
N LEU A 181 11.25 13.33 22.59
CA LEU A 181 11.75 14.22 21.53
C LEU A 181 11.77 15.66 22.03
N ASP A 182 12.74 16.43 21.59
CA ASP A 182 12.95 17.84 21.96
C ASP A 182 12.04 18.74 21.10
N LYS A 183 11.18 19.54 21.75
CA LYS A 183 10.20 20.42 21.09
C LYS A 183 10.85 21.56 20.31
N ASP A 184 12.06 21.94 20.69
CA ASP A 184 12.79 23.05 20.07
C ASP A 184 13.63 22.63 18.87
N LYS A 185 13.67 21.30 18.56
CA LYS A 185 14.41 20.76 17.42
C LYS A 185 13.51 20.32 16.28
N LYS A 186 14.00 20.52 15.05
CA LYS A 186 13.38 19.94 13.86
C LYS A 186 13.48 18.42 13.90
N LEU A 187 12.39 17.71 13.60
CA LEU A 187 12.35 16.25 13.57
C LEU A 187 12.49 15.72 12.14
N VAL A 188 13.50 14.91 11.90
CA VAL A 188 13.63 14.09 10.68
C VAL A 188 13.41 12.64 11.03
N SER A 189 12.33 12.05 10.51
CA SER A 189 12.03 10.63 10.76
C SER A 189 12.47 9.75 9.59
N ILE A 190 13.03 8.60 9.93
CA ILE A 190 13.64 7.62 9.03
C ILE A 190 12.76 6.37 9.00
N PHE A 191 12.31 5.98 7.80
CA PHE A 191 11.54 4.78 7.54
C PHE A 191 12.31 3.88 6.57
N PRO A 192 13.17 3.00 7.06
CA PRO A 192 14.09 2.22 6.22
C PRO A 192 13.42 1.02 5.53
N GLY A 193 12.13 0.82 5.76
CA GLY A 193 11.33 -0.24 5.18
C GLY A 193 10.87 -1.29 6.18
N SER A 194 10.11 -2.27 5.68
CA SER A 194 9.48 -3.33 6.48
C SER A 194 10.03 -4.72 6.18
N ARG A 195 11.01 -4.83 5.27
CA ARG A 195 11.64 -6.09 4.88
C ARG A 195 13.12 -6.08 5.26
N VAL A 196 13.61 -7.25 5.68
CA VAL A 196 15.04 -7.43 6.04
C VAL A 196 15.98 -6.93 4.94
N PHE A 197 15.61 -7.17 3.69
CA PHE A 197 16.36 -6.71 2.53
C PHE A 197 16.43 -5.17 2.43
N GLU A 198 15.34 -4.46 2.72
CA GLU A 198 15.28 -2.99 2.71
C GLU A 198 16.20 -2.43 3.79
N ILE A 199 16.10 -2.95 5.01
CA ILE A 199 16.96 -2.55 6.13
C ILE A 199 18.45 -2.69 5.77
N LYS A 200 18.86 -3.85 5.24
CA LYS A 200 20.27 -4.12 4.88
C LYS A 200 20.81 -3.17 3.80
N ASN A 201 19.96 -2.65 2.91
CA ASN A 201 20.40 -1.81 1.80
C ASN A 201 20.23 -0.30 2.05
N LEU A 202 19.34 0.09 2.97
CA LEU A 202 18.96 1.50 3.12
C LEU A 202 19.31 2.07 4.49
N LEU A 203 19.28 1.27 5.57
CA LEU A 203 19.43 1.80 6.92
C LEU A 203 20.77 2.54 7.10
N THR A 204 21.88 1.91 6.76
CA THR A 204 23.23 2.55 6.85
C THR A 204 23.30 3.82 5.99
N LEU A 205 22.79 3.77 4.74
CA LEU A 205 22.74 4.96 3.88
C LEU A 205 21.98 6.11 4.53
N PHE A 206 20.84 5.83 5.17
CA PHE A 206 20.02 6.85 5.81
C PHE A 206 20.68 7.41 7.07
N LEU A 207 21.37 6.56 7.83
CA LEU A 207 22.10 6.98 9.04
C LEU A 207 23.35 7.79 8.70
N ASP A 208 24.13 7.41 7.68
CA ASP A 208 25.25 8.22 7.17
C ASP A 208 24.75 9.59 6.69
N SER A 209 23.60 9.61 6.00
CA SER A 209 22.99 10.87 5.58
C SER A 209 22.54 11.72 6.77
N ALA A 210 22.04 11.08 7.83
CA ALA A 210 21.66 11.77 9.08
C ALA A 210 22.88 12.42 9.76
N ARG A 211 24.07 11.79 9.75
CA ARG A 211 25.31 12.43 10.23
C ARG A 211 25.62 13.70 9.46
N VAL A 212 25.60 13.65 8.14
CA VAL A 212 25.84 14.83 7.29
C VAL A 212 24.79 15.92 7.55
N ILE A 213 23.53 15.54 7.75
CA ILE A 213 22.46 16.50 8.09
C ILE A 213 22.75 17.13 9.45
N LYS A 214 23.11 16.32 10.47
CA LYS A 214 23.40 16.80 11.83
C LYS A 214 24.59 17.77 11.87
N GLU A 215 25.63 17.50 11.08
CA GLU A 215 26.80 18.38 10.96
C GLU A 215 26.44 19.77 10.40
N LYS A 216 25.52 19.81 9.41
CA LYS A 216 25.12 21.06 8.73
C LYS A 216 23.94 21.78 9.39
N GLU A 217 23.10 21.06 10.11
CA GLU A 217 21.94 21.57 10.84
C GLU A 217 21.95 20.98 12.27
N PRO A 218 22.71 21.57 13.20
CA PRO A 218 22.83 21.07 14.58
C PRO A 218 21.50 21.01 15.33
N ASN A 219 20.53 21.86 14.95
CA ASN A 219 19.20 21.91 15.57
C ASN A 219 18.22 20.89 14.97
N VAL A 220 18.71 19.68 14.64
CA VAL A 220 17.91 18.57 14.15
C VAL A 220 17.99 17.39 15.11
N GLN A 221 16.92 16.64 15.22
CA GLN A 221 16.85 15.34 15.91
C GLN A 221 16.29 14.28 14.97
N PHE A 222 16.57 13.02 15.27
CA PHE A 222 16.19 11.91 14.42
C PHE A 222 15.34 10.88 15.18
N ALA A 223 14.33 10.35 14.49
CA ALA A 223 13.58 9.18 14.94
C ALA A 223 13.60 8.09 13.85
N LEU A 224 13.72 6.84 14.25
CA LEU A 224 13.67 5.67 13.39
C LEU A 224 12.38 4.91 13.62
N ALA A 225 11.56 4.77 12.60
CA ALA A 225 10.37 3.92 12.63
C ALA A 225 10.77 2.46 12.40
N GLN A 226 10.66 1.63 13.44
CA GLN A 226 10.88 0.20 13.32
C GLN A 226 9.58 -0.52 13.00
N ALA A 227 9.51 -1.15 11.82
CA ALA A 227 8.36 -1.94 11.43
C ALA A 227 8.21 -3.20 12.32
N PRO A 228 6.97 -3.63 12.64
CA PRO A 228 6.72 -4.81 13.50
C PRO A 228 7.35 -6.11 12.95
N THR A 229 7.55 -6.19 11.65
CA THR A 229 8.18 -7.35 10.98
C THR A 229 9.69 -7.43 11.15
N ILE A 230 10.31 -6.36 11.65
CA ILE A 230 11.77 -6.24 11.77
C ILE A 230 12.17 -6.46 13.24
N LYS A 231 13.01 -7.46 13.44
CA LYS A 231 13.51 -7.81 14.78
C LYS A 231 14.60 -6.86 15.27
N ASP A 232 14.68 -6.70 16.59
CA ASP A 232 15.67 -5.85 17.25
C ASP A 232 17.10 -6.24 16.95
N GLU A 233 17.37 -7.54 16.85
CA GLU A 233 18.70 -8.08 16.58
C GLU A 233 19.28 -7.61 15.24
N LEU A 234 18.40 -7.19 14.31
CA LEU A 234 18.84 -6.64 13.02
C LEU A 234 19.19 -5.15 13.10
N ILE A 235 18.49 -4.40 13.94
CA ILE A 235 18.62 -2.92 13.98
C ILE A 235 19.60 -2.47 15.06
N LYS A 236 19.56 -3.06 16.26
CA LYS A 236 20.38 -2.61 17.41
C LYS A 236 21.86 -2.48 17.10
N PRO A 237 22.55 -3.50 16.51
CA PRO A 237 23.98 -3.39 16.23
C PRO A 237 24.31 -2.22 15.28
N ILE A 238 23.42 -1.96 14.31
CA ILE A 238 23.61 -0.87 13.37
C ILE A 238 23.43 0.47 14.09
N ILE A 239 22.40 0.63 14.92
CA ILE A 239 22.14 1.89 15.64
C ILE A 239 23.24 2.19 16.66
N GLU A 240 23.82 1.20 17.30
CA GLU A 240 24.93 1.37 18.25
C GLU A 240 26.16 2.04 17.60
N GLU A 241 26.41 1.77 16.30
CA GLU A 241 27.48 2.44 15.53
C GLU A 241 27.21 3.94 15.27
N TYR A 242 25.96 4.39 15.50
CA TYR A 242 25.49 5.77 15.30
C TYR A 242 25.02 6.41 16.61
N SER A 243 25.61 6.02 17.75
CA SER A 243 25.29 6.57 19.07
C SER A 243 25.48 8.09 19.18
N ASP A 244 26.34 8.66 18.31
CA ASP A 244 26.56 10.10 18.16
C ASP A 244 25.32 10.89 17.67
N LEU A 245 24.34 10.23 17.05
CA LEU A 245 23.14 10.86 16.53
C LEU A 245 21.96 10.90 17.53
N ASP A 246 22.04 10.20 18.65
CA ASP A 246 20.95 10.05 19.65
C ASP A 246 19.59 9.74 18.98
N ILE A 247 19.56 8.72 18.11
CA ILE A 247 18.38 8.35 17.34
C ILE A 247 17.36 7.66 18.25
N LYS A 248 16.14 8.17 18.28
CA LYS A 248 15.02 7.51 18.98
C LYS A 248 14.41 6.42 18.11
N VAL A 249 14.59 5.15 18.47
CA VAL A 249 13.97 4.01 17.76
C VAL A 249 12.58 3.79 18.30
N LEU A 250 11.55 4.00 17.47
CA LEU A 250 10.15 3.95 17.85
C LEU A 250 9.42 2.80 17.14
N LYS A 251 8.70 1.99 17.93
CA LYS A 251 7.90 0.86 17.46
C LYS A 251 6.42 1.20 17.54
N ASN A 252 5.65 0.81 16.52
CA ASN A 252 4.20 1.04 16.46
C ASN A 252 3.77 2.52 16.58
N ARG A 253 4.67 3.45 16.26
CA ARG A 253 4.43 4.91 16.28
C ARG A 253 4.55 5.53 14.88
N ASN A 254 4.28 4.73 13.83
CA ASN A 254 4.47 5.16 12.44
C ASN A 254 3.64 6.41 12.11
N TYR A 255 2.35 6.41 12.40
CA TYR A 255 1.46 7.53 12.07
C TYR A 255 1.81 8.80 12.84
N GLU A 256 2.24 8.66 14.08
CA GLU A 256 2.72 9.79 14.90
C GLU A 256 3.96 10.43 14.29
N LEU A 257 4.94 9.61 13.89
CA LEU A 257 6.14 10.10 13.22
C LEU A 257 5.83 10.71 11.86
N LEU A 258 4.97 10.08 11.05
CA LEU A 258 4.54 10.62 9.76
C LEU A 258 3.86 11.97 9.92
N ALA A 259 3.04 12.14 10.95
CA ALA A 259 2.25 13.34 11.16
C ALA A 259 3.03 14.51 11.80
N SER A 260 4.10 14.20 12.57
CA SER A 260 4.79 15.20 13.43
C SER A 260 6.17 15.60 12.93
N SER A 261 6.70 14.93 11.90
CA SER A 261 8.03 15.22 11.35
C SER A 261 8.05 16.48 10.49
N ASP A 262 9.18 17.18 10.51
CA ASP A 262 9.45 18.31 9.62
C ASP A 262 9.94 17.85 8.24
N ALA A 263 10.59 16.69 8.17
CA ALA A 263 10.92 15.98 6.92
C ALA A 263 11.03 14.48 7.15
N LEU A 264 10.85 13.69 6.09
CA LEU A 264 10.90 12.24 6.13
C LEU A 264 11.91 11.68 5.13
N ILE A 265 12.65 10.65 5.55
CA ILE A 265 13.49 9.81 4.68
C ILE A 265 12.80 8.44 4.60
N LEU A 266 12.20 8.12 3.44
CA LEU A 266 11.37 6.94 3.28
C LEU A 266 11.97 5.94 2.30
N ALA A 267 11.94 4.65 2.65
CA ALA A 267 12.02 3.59 1.65
C ALA A 267 10.76 3.62 0.77
N SER A 268 10.92 3.31 -0.52
CA SER A 268 9.79 3.28 -1.46
C SER A 268 8.74 2.25 -1.06
N GLY A 269 7.47 2.66 -0.92
CA GLY A 269 6.35 1.82 -0.52
C GLY A 269 5.07 2.60 -0.28
N THR A 270 4.08 1.95 0.32
CA THR A 270 2.79 2.56 0.69
C THR A 270 2.92 3.68 1.72
N VAL A 271 3.97 3.65 2.55
CA VAL A 271 4.27 4.68 3.55
C VAL A 271 4.38 6.09 2.94
N ALA A 272 4.81 6.19 1.68
CA ALA A 272 4.84 7.47 0.97
C ALA A 272 3.44 8.06 0.76
N LEU A 273 2.44 7.21 0.54
CA LEU A 273 1.05 7.67 0.43
C LEU A 273 0.50 8.06 1.81
N GLU A 274 0.82 7.31 2.85
CA GLU A 274 0.47 7.66 4.24
C GLU A 274 1.05 9.02 4.64
N ALA A 275 2.34 9.25 4.33
CA ALA A 275 3.00 10.53 4.55
C ALA A 275 2.34 11.69 3.77
N ALA A 276 1.94 11.43 2.52
CA ALA A 276 1.24 12.42 1.69
C ALA A 276 -0.12 12.80 2.28
N LEU A 277 -0.84 11.86 2.90
CA LEU A 277 -2.13 12.14 3.55
C LEU A 277 -1.99 12.98 4.83
N TYR A 278 -0.82 12.96 5.48
CA TYR A 278 -0.46 13.90 6.55
C TYR A 278 0.20 15.18 6.05
N GLU A 279 0.41 15.29 4.72
CA GLU A 279 1.01 16.46 4.07
C GLU A 279 2.45 16.72 4.53
N THR A 280 3.16 15.68 4.95
CA THR A 280 4.51 15.79 5.49
C THR A 280 5.56 15.71 4.39
N PRO A 281 6.46 16.70 4.28
CA PRO A 281 7.53 16.72 3.29
C PRO A 281 8.43 15.50 3.40
N MET A 282 8.82 14.94 2.23
CA MET A 282 9.56 13.68 2.21
C MET A 282 10.50 13.57 1.02
N ILE A 283 11.44 12.66 1.15
CA ILE A 283 12.17 12.07 0.03
C ILE A 283 11.96 10.56 0.00
N ILE A 284 11.98 10.00 -1.19
CA ILE A 284 11.85 8.54 -1.38
C ILE A 284 13.20 7.99 -1.84
N SER A 285 13.66 6.94 -1.21
CA SER A 285 14.87 6.24 -1.65
C SER A 285 14.63 4.75 -1.80
N TYR A 286 15.30 4.15 -2.77
CA TYR A 286 15.28 2.70 -2.96
C TYR A 286 16.59 2.20 -3.56
N LYS A 287 17.13 1.15 -2.95
CA LYS A 287 18.35 0.49 -3.41
C LYS A 287 18.14 -1.02 -3.36
N GLY A 288 18.23 -1.68 -4.49
CA GLY A 288 18.02 -3.11 -4.63
C GLY A 288 19.07 -3.77 -5.51
N PRO A 289 19.09 -5.13 -5.58
CA PRO A 289 20.01 -5.84 -6.45
C PRO A 289 19.91 -5.37 -7.90
N ALA A 290 21.06 -5.16 -8.53
CA ALA A 290 21.13 -4.64 -9.89
C ALA A 290 20.34 -5.49 -10.91
N TYR A 291 20.36 -6.82 -10.74
CA TYR A 291 19.62 -7.72 -11.64
C TYR A 291 18.10 -7.57 -11.52
N LEU A 292 17.56 -7.40 -10.29
CA LEU A 292 16.12 -7.14 -10.10
C LEU A 292 15.73 -5.78 -10.66
N TYR A 293 16.58 -4.79 -10.51
CA TYR A 293 16.36 -3.47 -11.09
C TYR A 293 16.37 -3.53 -12.63
N MET A 294 17.28 -4.29 -13.24
CA MET A 294 17.27 -4.51 -14.70
C MET A 294 15.98 -5.18 -15.16
N VAL A 295 15.53 -6.23 -14.48
CA VAL A 295 14.24 -6.87 -14.79
C VAL A 295 13.08 -5.89 -14.62
N TYR A 296 13.07 -5.11 -13.55
CA TYR A 296 12.07 -4.06 -13.35
C TYR A 296 12.08 -3.05 -14.51
N MET A 297 13.25 -2.58 -14.93
CA MET A 297 13.39 -1.63 -16.05
C MET A 297 12.83 -2.17 -17.36
N LEU A 298 12.91 -3.49 -17.59
CA LEU A 298 12.38 -4.14 -18.80
C LEU A 298 10.85 -4.26 -18.78
N VAL A 299 10.25 -4.41 -17.61
CA VAL A 299 8.80 -4.64 -17.48
C VAL A 299 7.99 -3.44 -17.00
N ARG A 300 8.67 -2.38 -16.54
CA ARG A 300 7.99 -1.17 -16.08
C ARG A 300 7.28 -0.44 -17.19
N CYS A 301 6.12 0.10 -16.85
CA CYS A 301 5.32 0.91 -17.77
C CYS A 301 5.22 2.37 -17.31
N ILE A 302 5.87 2.70 -16.19
CA ILE A 302 5.79 4.00 -15.51
C ILE A 302 7.17 4.64 -15.38
N LYS A 303 7.20 5.95 -15.39
CA LYS A 303 8.44 6.73 -15.17
C LYS A 303 8.74 6.91 -13.68
N ARG A 304 7.71 7.05 -12.85
CA ARG A 304 7.74 7.31 -11.42
C ARG A 304 7.47 6.06 -10.62
N VAL A 305 8.00 5.99 -9.40
CA VAL A 305 7.84 4.83 -8.49
C VAL A 305 7.01 5.19 -7.27
N CYS A 306 7.10 6.43 -6.84
CA CYS A 306 6.39 6.94 -5.68
C CYS A 306 4.91 7.20 -6.01
N LEU A 307 3.99 6.66 -5.21
CA LEU A 307 2.55 6.83 -5.43
C LEU A 307 2.10 8.29 -5.49
N PRO A 308 2.52 9.21 -4.61
CA PRO A 308 2.22 10.63 -4.75
C PRO A 308 2.59 11.22 -6.11
N ASN A 309 3.79 10.93 -6.62
CA ASN A 309 4.23 11.40 -7.93
C ASN A 309 3.40 10.78 -9.08
N ILE A 310 3.02 9.50 -8.95
CA ILE A 310 2.18 8.81 -9.94
C ILE A 310 0.76 9.39 -9.96
N ILE A 311 0.17 9.66 -8.80
CA ILE A 311 -1.18 10.21 -8.67
C ILE A 311 -1.26 11.62 -9.25
N MET A 312 -0.20 12.41 -9.05
CA MET A 312 -0.11 13.78 -9.59
C MET A 312 0.32 13.83 -11.05
N ASP A 313 0.94 12.75 -11.56
CA ASP A 313 1.69 12.68 -12.82
C ASP A 313 2.82 13.73 -12.89
N GLU A 314 3.41 14.07 -11.75
CA GLU A 314 4.42 15.09 -11.57
C GLU A 314 5.45 14.65 -10.51
N ASP A 315 6.68 15.17 -10.58
CA ASP A 315 7.73 14.86 -9.61
C ASP A 315 7.62 15.81 -8.39
N ILE A 316 6.57 15.64 -7.58
CA ILE A 316 6.27 16.48 -6.42
C ILE A 316 7.16 16.17 -5.20
N VAL A 317 7.74 14.96 -5.14
CA VAL A 317 8.72 14.56 -4.13
C VAL A 317 9.94 13.93 -4.80
N PRO A 318 11.17 14.11 -4.29
CA PRO A 318 12.38 13.51 -4.86
C PRO A 318 12.38 11.99 -4.77
N GLU A 319 12.67 11.32 -5.89
CA GLU A 319 12.89 9.87 -5.97
C GLU A 319 14.37 9.55 -6.19
N LEU A 320 15.04 9.07 -5.16
CA LEU A 320 16.47 8.74 -5.19
C LEU A 320 16.64 7.22 -5.35
N LEU A 321 16.70 6.76 -6.61
CA LEU A 321 16.70 5.34 -6.93
C LEU A 321 18.10 4.85 -7.32
N GLN A 322 18.50 3.69 -6.81
CA GLN A 322 19.73 2.97 -7.16
C GLN A 322 21.00 3.83 -7.07
N LYS A 323 21.62 4.18 -8.19
CA LYS A 323 22.82 5.02 -8.26
C LYS A 323 22.61 6.45 -7.75
N ASN A 324 21.35 6.90 -7.70
CA ASN A 324 20.97 8.19 -7.15
C ASN A 324 20.70 8.14 -5.64
N ALA A 325 20.59 6.95 -5.04
CA ALA A 325 20.50 6.75 -3.59
C ALA A 325 21.90 6.87 -2.99
N THR A 326 22.38 8.12 -2.79
CA THR A 326 23.70 8.45 -2.23
C THR A 326 23.54 9.35 -0.99
N ILE A 327 24.52 9.32 -0.10
CA ILE A 327 24.56 10.14 1.11
C ILE A 327 24.35 11.62 0.76
N ASP A 328 25.11 12.13 -0.22
CA ASP A 328 25.04 13.53 -0.63
C ASP A 328 23.65 13.94 -1.12
N LYS A 329 22.99 13.08 -1.93
CA LYS A 329 21.68 13.41 -2.46
C LYS A 329 20.58 13.30 -1.40
N VAL A 330 20.64 12.29 -0.51
CA VAL A 330 19.71 12.16 0.60
C VAL A 330 19.83 13.35 1.53
N SER A 331 21.05 13.65 2.00
CA SER A 331 21.30 14.76 2.93
C SER A 331 20.99 16.13 2.33
N SER A 332 21.41 16.40 1.09
CA SER A 332 21.15 17.69 0.45
C SER A 332 19.66 17.95 0.22
N ASN A 333 18.88 16.95 -0.17
CA ASN A 333 17.44 17.12 -0.34
C ASN A 333 16.72 17.36 1.00
N ILE A 334 17.09 16.65 2.07
CA ILE A 334 16.53 16.90 3.41
C ILE A 334 16.89 18.29 3.90
N LEU A 335 18.16 18.69 3.81
CA LEU A 335 18.59 20.05 4.18
C LEU A 335 17.86 21.11 3.37
N TYR A 336 17.60 20.87 2.09
CA TYR A 336 16.86 21.81 1.25
C TYR A 336 15.39 21.93 1.70
N ILE A 337 14.73 20.81 2.08
CA ILE A 337 13.38 20.82 2.67
C ILE A 337 13.38 21.60 3.99
N LEU A 338 14.36 21.37 4.86
CA LEU A 338 14.42 21.99 6.19
C LEU A 338 14.71 23.49 6.15
N ASN A 339 15.50 23.97 5.17
CA ASN A 339 16.05 25.32 5.15
C ASN A 339 15.48 26.21 4.04
N ASN A 340 14.66 25.66 3.12
CA ASN A 340 13.97 26.42 2.09
C ASN A 340 12.45 26.36 2.30
N GLU A 341 11.92 27.37 2.94
CA GLU A 341 10.50 27.43 3.28
C GLU A 341 9.60 27.43 2.04
N SER A 342 9.97 28.15 0.98
CA SER A 342 9.21 28.19 -0.27
C SER A 342 9.09 26.82 -0.91
N TYR A 343 10.20 26.08 -0.98
CA TYR A 343 10.21 24.70 -1.52
C TYR A 343 9.39 23.75 -0.66
N ARG A 344 9.56 23.81 0.67
CA ARG A 344 8.79 23.01 1.61
C ARG A 344 7.29 23.27 1.46
N ASN A 345 6.88 24.53 1.42
CA ASN A 345 5.46 24.91 1.27
C ASN A 345 4.89 24.47 -0.09
N SER A 346 5.67 24.55 -1.16
CA SER A 346 5.28 24.01 -2.48
C SER A 346 5.04 22.50 -2.41
N MET A 347 5.93 21.75 -1.77
CA MET A 347 5.75 20.29 -1.59
C MET A 347 4.52 19.99 -0.75
N VAL A 348 4.29 20.67 0.37
CA VAL A 348 3.09 20.52 1.22
C VAL A 348 1.82 20.76 0.40
N ASN A 349 1.77 21.82 -0.42
CA ASN A 349 0.62 22.09 -1.26
C ASN A 349 0.39 20.99 -2.31
N SER A 350 1.45 20.47 -2.91
CA SER A 350 1.33 19.34 -3.84
C SER A 350 0.82 18.07 -3.14
N LEU A 351 1.26 17.80 -1.91
CA LEU A 351 0.76 16.68 -1.11
C LEU A 351 -0.73 16.85 -0.70
N LYS A 352 -1.18 18.08 -0.42
CA LYS A 352 -2.62 18.38 -0.24
C LYS A 352 -3.44 18.03 -1.49
N ASN A 353 -2.91 18.32 -2.67
CA ASN A 353 -3.57 17.96 -3.92
C ASN A 353 -3.65 16.43 -4.12
N VAL A 354 -2.64 15.66 -3.69
CA VAL A 354 -2.72 14.18 -3.66
C VAL A 354 -3.90 13.74 -2.81
N LYS A 355 -4.02 14.26 -1.60
CA LYS A 355 -5.12 13.96 -0.68
C LYS A 355 -6.48 14.29 -1.31
N GLN A 356 -6.62 15.47 -1.91
CA GLN A 356 -7.85 15.90 -2.58
C GLN A 356 -8.23 14.96 -3.75
N LYS A 357 -7.27 14.55 -4.58
CA LYS A 357 -7.52 13.61 -5.68
C LYS A 357 -8.01 12.23 -5.20
N LEU A 358 -7.60 11.80 -4.00
CA LEU A 358 -8.02 10.54 -3.40
C LEU A 358 -9.32 10.65 -2.60
N MET A 359 -9.70 11.86 -2.17
CA MET A 359 -10.89 12.10 -1.36
C MET A 359 -12.16 11.82 -2.18
N THR A 360 -12.78 10.70 -1.89
CA THR A 360 -14.18 10.41 -2.18
C THR A 360 -14.80 9.84 -0.91
N SER A 361 -16.09 10.04 -0.72
CA SER A 361 -16.80 9.46 0.41
C SER A 361 -16.61 7.94 0.46
N GLY A 362 -16.03 7.45 1.54
CA GLY A 362 -15.93 6.05 1.97
C GLY A 362 -15.80 4.98 0.88
N ALA A 363 -14.57 4.54 0.57
CA ALA A 363 -14.35 3.50 -0.44
C ALA A 363 -15.17 2.23 -0.20
N ALA A 364 -15.26 1.79 1.05
CA ALA A 364 -16.03 0.60 1.45
C ALA A 364 -17.54 0.83 1.26
N GLN A 365 -18.08 1.97 1.66
CA GLN A 365 -19.49 2.33 1.51
C GLN A 365 -19.89 2.38 0.04
N LYS A 366 -19.08 3.02 -0.80
CA LYS A 366 -19.33 3.12 -2.24
C LYS A 366 -19.26 1.77 -2.91
N THR A 367 -18.26 0.95 -2.55
CA THR A 367 -18.13 -0.43 -3.05
C THR A 367 -19.33 -1.28 -2.64
N ALA A 368 -19.74 -1.21 -1.37
CA ALA A 368 -20.91 -1.94 -0.86
C ALA A 368 -22.20 -1.55 -1.58
N LYS A 369 -22.41 -0.25 -1.80
CA LYS A 369 -23.57 0.24 -2.55
C LYS A 369 -23.59 -0.30 -3.98
N ILE A 370 -22.46 -0.21 -4.70
CA ILE A 370 -22.37 -0.73 -6.08
C ILE A 370 -22.66 -2.23 -6.13
N ILE A 371 -22.17 -3.01 -5.16
CA ILE A 371 -22.44 -4.45 -5.08
C ILE A 371 -23.92 -4.68 -4.82
N SER A 372 -24.50 -4.02 -3.82
CA SER A 372 -25.91 -4.17 -3.45
C SER A 372 -26.87 -3.81 -4.59
N ASP A 373 -26.58 -2.76 -5.35
CA ASP A 373 -27.41 -2.30 -6.46
C ASP A 373 -27.32 -3.23 -7.69
N ASN A 374 -26.32 -4.11 -7.75
CA ASN A 374 -26.04 -4.93 -8.93
C ASN A 374 -26.08 -6.46 -8.69
N ILE A 375 -26.26 -6.93 -7.46
CA ILE A 375 -26.27 -8.36 -7.16
C ILE A 375 -27.61 -9.08 -7.47
#